data_31f5b03c16bae8dba4e9f2260fece559
#
_entry.id   31f5b03c16bae8dba4e9f2260fece559
#
_cell.length_a   1.000
_cell.length_b   1.000
_cell.length_c   1.000
_cell.angle_alpha   90.00
_cell.angle_beta   90.00
_cell.angle_gamma   90.00
#
_symmetry.space_group_name_H-M   'P 1'
#
loop_
_entity.id
_entity.type
_entity.pdbx_description
1 polymer ?
#
loop_
_entity_poly.entity_id
_entity_poly.type
_entity_poly.pdbx_seq_one_letter_code
_entity_poly.pdbx_strand_id
1 'polypeptide(L)'
;DPTDTDSDDDGLNDGSEVLNYGTKPDDEDTDNDGVNDGAEVNIYGTNPLDLDSDDDMLNDGLEIYTYASDPLDKDTDEDGLEDYNETAIHHTSPTSTDTDGDDLSDYDEVNTYPTHPNDYDSDDDGLSDGEERLDHGTDGMDPDSDNDGLNDYREVITFDTDPWNWDTDGGGVGDGVEVDVDETNPKNAADDNTAANDDDGDGLTNGEEEVYGTDPDDPDSDDDGLPDGYEVDIVESDPTKSDTDGDDLTDLVEWNITNTNPNNADSDGDLLNDGEENNTYLTDPLDPDTDGDGLHDKYEVDYDGIDPLDPDSDD
;
A
#
# COMPACT_ATOMS: atom_id res chain seq x y z
N ASP A 1 39.85 -3.96 -40.82
CA ASP A 1 40.29 -4.27 -42.21
C ASP A 1 40.18 -2.99 -43.04
N PRO A 2 41.26 -2.55 -43.77
CA PRO A 2 41.20 -1.31 -44.58
C PRO A 2 40.18 -1.39 -45.78
N THR A 3 39.50 -2.48 -45.95
CA THR A 3 38.45 -2.70 -46.96
C THR A 3 37.10 -2.94 -46.37
N ASP A 4 37.03 -3.02 -45.07
CA ASP A 4 35.82 -3.03 -44.31
C ASP A 4 35.29 -1.60 -44.17
N THR A 5 34.03 -1.39 -44.35
CA THR A 5 33.40 -0.06 -44.28
C THR A 5 32.52 0.10 -43.05
N ASP A 6 32.38 -0.98 -42.27
CA ASP A 6 31.60 -1.09 -41.06
C ASP A 6 32.33 -2.15 -40.21
N SER A 7 33.22 -1.67 -39.32
CA SER A 7 34.23 -2.53 -38.71
C SER A 7 33.75 -3.37 -37.54
N ASP A 8 32.61 -3.01 -36.94
CA ASP A 8 31.94 -3.73 -35.84
C ASP A 8 30.57 -4.32 -36.22
N ASP A 9 30.16 -4.11 -37.51
CA ASP A 9 28.92 -4.65 -38.06
C ASP A 9 27.63 -4.13 -37.37
N ASP A 10 27.64 -2.91 -36.80
CA ASP A 10 26.48 -2.31 -36.10
C ASP A 10 25.44 -1.67 -37.06
N GLY A 11 25.82 -1.45 -38.32
CA GLY A 11 24.97 -0.85 -39.36
C GLY A 11 25.26 0.64 -39.63
N LEU A 12 26.21 1.25 -38.95
CA LEU A 12 26.88 2.47 -39.37
C LEU A 12 28.18 2.17 -40.10
N ASN A 13 28.66 3.07 -40.91
CA ASN A 13 29.99 2.89 -41.50
C ASN A 13 31.00 3.75 -40.76
N ASP A 14 32.26 3.27 -40.69
CA ASP A 14 33.36 3.91 -39.96
C ASP A 14 33.50 5.45 -40.24
N GLY A 15 33.19 5.83 -41.50
CA GLY A 15 33.25 7.22 -41.89
C GLY A 15 32.12 8.08 -41.34
N SER A 16 30.93 7.52 -41.20
CA SER A 16 29.78 8.21 -40.56
C SER A 16 29.97 8.31 -39.06
N GLU A 17 30.44 7.27 -38.44
CA GLU A 17 30.74 7.22 -37.04
C GLU A 17 31.70 8.35 -36.64
N VAL A 18 32.87 8.39 -37.25
CA VAL A 18 33.90 9.40 -36.92
C VAL A 18 33.47 10.83 -37.29
N LEU A 19 32.76 11.01 -38.42
CA LEU A 19 32.52 12.37 -38.96
C LEU A 19 31.19 12.97 -38.56
N ASN A 20 30.17 12.13 -38.31
CA ASN A 20 28.81 12.60 -38.08
C ASN A 20 28.36 12.38 -36.65
N TYR A 21 28.69 11.24 -36.05
CA TYR A 21 28.12 10.82 -34.75
C TYR A 21 29.13 10.92 -33.60
N GLY A 22 30.43 10.68 -33.89
CA GLY A 22 31.49 10.73 -32.90
C GLY A 22 31.67 9.40 -32.16
N THR A 23 31.06 8.35 -32.68
CA THR A 23 31.14 6.99 -32.14
C THR A 23 32.48 6.30 -32.54
N LYS A 24 32.70 5.10 -32.06
CA LYS A 24 33.96 4.36 -32.24
C LYS A 24 33.74 3.24 -33.28
N PRO A 25 34.44 3.24 -34.41
CA PRO A 25 34.27 2.26 -35.50
C PRO A 25 34.67 0.81 -35.17
N ASP A 26 35.03 0.49 -33.96
CA ASP A 26 35.40 -0.85 -33.52
C ASP A 26 34.68 -1.25 -32.22
N ASP A 27 33.60 -0.55 -31.90
CA ASP A 27 32.78 -0.73 -30.68
C ASP A 27 31.31 -0.52 -31.04
N GLU A 28 30.56 -1.58 -31.19
CA GLU A 28 29.17 -1.59 -31.66
C GLU A 28 28.18 -0.81 -30.77
N ASP A 29 28.60 -0.45 -29.54
CA ASP A 29 27.81 0.20 -28.50
C ASP A 29 28.74 1.15 -27.73
N THR A 30 28.88 2.39 -28.18
CA THR A 30 29.90 3.33 -27.74
C THR A 30 29.73 3.80 -26.30
N ASP A 31 28.50 3.97 -25.80
CA ASP A 31 28.19 4.43 -24.44
C ASP A 31 27.85 3.27 -23.47
N ASN A 32 27.66 2.06 -24.01
CA ASN A 32 27.43 0.81 -23.27
C ASN A 32 26.07 0.76 -22.55
N ASP A 33 25.04 1.27 -23.17
CA ASP A 33 23.67 1.19 -22.65
C ASP A 33 22.94 -0.11 -23.05
N GLY A 34 23.48 -0.86 -24.02
CA GLY A 34 22.93 -2.13 -24.53
C GLY A 34 22.21 -1.99 -25.86
N VAL A 35 22.13 -0.80 -26.46
CA VAL A 35 21.69 -0.54 -27.83
C VAL A 35 22.94 -0.28 -28.68
N ASN A 36 23.00 -0.82 -29.90
CA ASN A 36 24.15 -0.50 -30.75
C ASN A 36 23.98 0.83 -31.47
N ASP A 37 25.09 1.54 -31.72
CA ASP A 37 25.12 2.90 -32.29
C ASP A 37 24.28 2.98 -33.58
N GLY A 38 24.32 1.93 -34.42
CA GLY A 38 23.53 1.87 -35.64
C GLY A 38 22.02 1.76 -35.43
N ALA A 39 21.57 1.06 -34.40
CA ALA A 39 20.17 0.98 -34.05
C ALA A 39 19.68 2.30 -33.43
N GLU A 40 20.46 2.93 -32.59
CA GLU A 40 20.15 4.22 -32.01
C GLU A 40 19.91 5.28 -33.08
N VAL A 41 20.87 5.42 -34.00
CA VAL A 41 20.76 6.43 -35.09
C VAL A 41 19.65 6.12 -36.07
N ASN A 42 19.41 4.86 -36.44
CA ASN A 42 18.53 4.50 -37.57
C ASN A 42 17.13 4.05 -37.16
N ILE A 43 16.94 3.60 -35.92
CA ILE A 43 15.68 3.00 -35.49
C ILE A 43 15.05 3.80 -34.34
N TYR A 44 15.80 4.05 -33.27
CA TYR A 44 15.23 4.63 -32.05
C TYR A 44 15.33 6.16 -31.98
N GLY A 45 16.38 6.73 -32.59
CA GLY A 45 16.61 8.19 -32.60
C GLY A 45 17.31 8.70 -31.35
N THR A 46 17.83 7.80 -30.55
CA THR A 46 18.61 8.07 -29.34
C THR A 46 20.02 8.58 -29.68
N ASN A 47 20.79 8.94 -28.68
CA ASN A 47 22.11 9.52 -28.83
C ASN A 47 23.19 8.47 -28.50
N PRO A 48 23.94 7.93 -29.49
CA PRO A 48 24.92 6.86 -29.28
C PRO A 48 26.17 7.23 -28.44
N LEU A 49 26.13 8.36 -27.77
CA LEU A 49 27.16 8.81 -26.84
C LEU A 49 26.60 9.12 -25.44
N ASP A 50 25.32 8.85 -25.24
CA ASP A 50 24.61 9.18 -24.01
C ASP A 50 23.67 8.02 -23.65
N LEU A 51 24.03 7.29 -22.62
CA LEU A 51 23.36 6.08 -22.18
C LEU A 51 21.91 6.28 -21.69
N ASP A 52 21.43 7.51 -21.61
CA ASP A 52 20.12 7.93 -21.10
C ASP A 52 19.74 9.20 -21.85
N SER A 53 19.05 9.03 -22.99
CA SER A 53 18.84 10.09 -23.98
C SER A 53 17.88 11.19 -23.55
N ASP A 54 16.98 10.92 -22.60
CA ASP A 54 16.03 11.90 -22.07
C ASP A 54 16.39 12.39 -20.65
N ASP A 55 17.42 11.82 -20.01
CA ASP A 55 17.88 12.17 -18.68
C ASP A 55 16.85 11.89 -17.55
N ASP A 56 16.12 10.77 -17.61
CA ASP A 56 15.19 10.35 -16.55
C ASP A 56 15.83 9.43 -15.51
N MET A 57 17.04 8.93 -15.74
CA MET A 57 17.83 7.95 -14.97
C MET A 57 17.60 6.49 -15.35
N LEU A 58 16.77 6.20 -16.32
CA LEU A 58 16.66 4.89 -16.95
C LEU A 58 17.49 4.90 -18.23
N ASN A 59 18.25 3.86 -18.55
CA ASN A 59 19.02 3.88 -19.78
C ASN A 59 18.22 3.39 -20.99
N ASP A 60 18.55 3.90 -22.19
CA ASP A 60 17.82 3.63 -23.43
C ASP A 60 17.66 2.12 -23.69
N GLY A 61 18.69 1.33 -23.37
CA GLY A 61 18.63 -0.13 -23.56
C GLY A 61 17.67 -0.86 -22.61
N LEU A 62 17.51 -0.39 -21.37
CA LEU A 62 16.49 -0.92 -20.46
C LEU A 62 15.09 -0.55 -20.92
N GLU A 63 14.89 0.68 -21.35
CA GLU A 63 13.62 1.16 -21.85
C GLU A 63 13.17 0.33 -23.08
N ILE A 64 14.03 0.24 -24.09
CA ILE A 64 13.73 -0.46 -25.34
C ILE A 64 13.49 -1.98 -25.12
N TYR A 65 14.35 -2.65 -24.36
CA TYR A 65 14.38 -4.11 -24.33
C TYR A 65 13.72 -4.74 -23.11
N THR A 66 13.53 -3.98 -22.03
CA THR A 66 12.98 -4.51 -20.78
C THR A 66 11.59 -3.97 -20.49
N TYR A 67 11.43 -2.66 -20.55
CA TYR A 67 10.19 -1.99 -20.13
C TYR A 67 9.29 -1.63 -21.31
N ALA A 68 9.85 -1.51 -22.51
CA ALA A 68 9.17 -1.09 -23.75
C ALA A 68 8.65 0.36 -23.68
N SER A 69 9.29 1.19 -22.86
CA SER A 69 9.07 2.65 -22.80
C SER A 69 9.78 3.38 -23.95
N ASP A 70 9.52 4.67 -24.09
CA ASP A 70 10.11 5.52 -25.12
C ASP A 70 11.37 6.23 -24.58
N PRO A 71 12.59 5.85 -25.05
CA PRO A 71 13.86 6.39 -24.54
C PRO A 71 14.09 7.89 -24.87
N LEU A 72 13.09 8.58 -25.35
CA LEU A 72 13.10 10.03 -25.66
C LEU A 72 12.04 10.79 -24.89
N ASP A 73 11.28 10.12 -24.02
CA ASP A 73 10.20 10.71 -23.23
C ASP A 73 10.22 10.16 -21.81
N LYS A 74 10.59 10.97 -20.84
CA LYS A 74 10.73 10.65 -19.40
C LYS A 74 9.49 10.05 -18.74
N ASP A 75 8.33 10.20 -19.36
CA ASP A 75 6.99 9.83 -18.87
C ASP A 75 6.20 9.30 -20.07
N THR A 76 6.50 8.03 -20.41
CA THR A 76 6.04 7.41 -21.66
C THR A 76 4.53 7.35 -21.82
N ASP A 77 3.76 7.18 -20.73
CA ASP A 77 2.29 7.10 -20.75
C ASP A 77 1.58 8.39 -20.35
N GLU A 78 2.36 9.41 -19.97
CA GLU A 78 1.88 10.76 -19.61
C GLU A 78 0.98 10.79 -18.35
N ASP A 79 1.17 9.87 -17.39
CA ASP A 79 0.38 9.86 -16.15
C ASP A 79 0.90 10.85 -15.10
N GLY A 80 2.18 11.25 -15.20
CA GLY A 80 2.85 12.21 -14.32
C GLY A 80 3.93 11.60 -13.41
N LEU A 81 4.16 10.28 -13.46
CA LEU A 81 5.36 9.62 -12.95
C LEU A 81 6.40 9.53 -14.09
N GLU A 82 7.67 9.68 -13.79
CA GLU A 82 8.74 9.43 -14.76
C GLU A 82 9.03 7.92 -14.81
N ASP A 83 9.38 7.37 -15.98
CA ASP A 83 9.59 5.94 -16.22
C ASP A 83 10.56 5.29 -15.22
N TYR A 84 11.61 6.03 -14.82
CA TYR A 84 12.51 5.57 -13.76
C TYR A 84 11.81 5.42 -12.42
N ASN A 85 10.96 6.39 -12.02
CA ASN A 85 10.25 6.33 -10.74
C ASN A 85 9.27 5.15 -10.73
N GLU A 86 8.62 4.90 -11.84
CA GLU A 86 7.72 3.76 -11.98
C GLU A 86 8.46 2.43 -11.84
N THR A 87 9.53 2.24 -12.63
CA THR A 87 10.23 0.95 -12.68
C THR A 87 11.08 0.65 -11.45
N ALA A 88 11.70 1.66 -10.83
CA ALA A 88 12.68 1.50 -9.76
C ALA A 88 12.15 1.76 -8.35
N ILE A 89 11.08 2.56 -8.21
CA ILE A 89 10.56 2.97 -6.90
C ILE A 89 9.17 2.37 -6.65
N HIS A 90 8.25 2.53 -7.61
CA HIS A 90 6.86 2.13 -7.43
C HIS A 90 6.56 0.74 -8.00
N HIS A 91 7.44 0.24 -8.88
CA HIS A 91 7.29 -1.04 -9.57
C HIS A 91 6.04 -1.11 -10.46
N THR A 92 5.60 0.04 -10.95
CA THR A 92 4.52 0.20 -11.91
C THR A 92 5.02 0.04 -13.36
N SER A 93 4.11 0.14 -14.32
CA SER A 93 4.40 -0.04 -15.74
C SER A 93 4.52 1.30 -16.45
N PRO A 94 5.72 1.70 -16.94
CA PRO A 94 5.94 2.99 -17.61
C PRO A 94 5.19 3.14 -18.96
N THR A 95 4.29 2.25 -19.27
CA THR A 95 3.48 2.27 -20.49
C THR A 95 1.99 2.11 -20.20
N SER A 96 1.60 2.18 -18.95
CA SER A 96 0.20 2.05 -18.53
C SER A 96 -0.09 2.99 -17.38
N THR A 97 -0.83 4.04 -17.62
CA THR A 97 -1.25 5.05 -16.63
C THR A 97 -2.02 4.51 -15.41
N ASP A 98 -2.33 3.24 -15.40
CA ASP A 98 -3.07 2.48 -14.39
C ASP A 98 -2.56 1.03 -14.51
N THR A 99 -1.69 0.63 -13.59
CA THR A 99 -0.95 -0.63 -13.70
C THR A 99 -1.80 -1.84 -13.31
N ASP A 100 -2.63 -1.75 -12.30
CA ASP A 100 -3.48 -2.85 -11.81
C ASP A 100 -4.90 -2.86 -12.38
N GLY A 101 -5.32 -1.75 -12.99
CA GLY A 101 -6.57 -1.66 -13.76
C GLY A 101 -7.81 -1.39 -12.91
N ASP A 102 -7.66 -0.66 -11.84
CA ASP A 102 -8.72 -0.34 -10.89
C ASP A 102 -9.47 0.97 -11.18
N ASP A 103 -9.06 1.72 -12.22
CA ASP A 103 -9.55 3.04 -12.65
C ASP A 103 -8.96 4.25 -11.88
N LEU A 104 -7.98 4.07 -10.97
CA LEU A 104 -7.06 5.13 -10.54
C LEU A 104 -5.79 5.11 -11.39
N SER A 105 -5.10 6.22 -11.49
CA SER A 105 -3.78 6.24 -12.13
C SER A 105 -2.69 5.99 -11.08
N ASP A 106 -1.58 5.37 -11.50
CA ASP A 106 -0.42 5.14 -10.66
C ASP A 106 0.05 6.43 -9.98
N TYR A 107 0.00 7.57 -10.70
CA TYR A 107 0.29 8.88 -10.12
C TYR A 107 -0.66 9.30 -9.01
N ASP A 108 -1.98 9.11 -9.22
CA ASP A 108 -2.99 9.48 -8.22
C ASP A 108 -2.85 8.63 -6.97
N GLU A 109 -2.55 7.36 -7.10
CA GLU A 109 -2.33 6.44 -5.98
C GLU A 109 -1.10 6.81 -5.16
N VAL A 110 0.02 7.08 -5.83
CA VAL A 110 1.27 7.47 -5.16
C VAL A 110 1.18 8.84 -4.48
N ASN A 111 0.47 9.81 -5.08
CA ASN A 111 0.59 11.23 -4.69
C ASN A 111 -0.67 11.84 -4.10
N THR A 112 -1.84 11.31 -4.39
CA THR A 112 -3.12 11.94 -4.07
C THR A 112 -3.97 11.10 -3.14
N TYR A 113 -4.02 9.80 -3.38
CA TYR A 113 -4.80 8.80 -2.65
C TYR A 113 -3.87 7.64 -2.31
N PRO A 114 -3.16 7.67 -1.19
CA PRO A 114 -2.08 6.73 -0.92
C PRO A 114 -2.58 5.29 -0.83
N THR A 115 -2.69 4.63 -1.99
CA THR A 115 -3.00 3.22 -2.18
C THR A 115 -1.81 2.52 -2.85
N HIS A 116 -1.94 1.25 -3.16
CA HIS A 116 -0.86 0.47 -3.76
C HIS A 116 -1.04 0.32 -5.29
N PRO A 117 -0.30 1.04 -6.14
CA PRO A 117 -0.53 1.12 -7.59
C PRO A 117 -0.28 -0.20 -8.36
N ASN A 118 -0.10 -1.30 -7.67
CA ASN A 118 0.03 -2.65 -8.23
C ASN A 118 -0.97 -3.62 -7.60
N ASP A 119 -1.86 -3.13 -6.75
CA ASP A 119 -2.84 -3.93 -6.03
C ASP A 119 -4.23 -3.33 -6.20
N TYR A 120 -5.05 -3.95 -7.01
CA TYR A 120 -6.39 -3.53 -7.41
C TYR A 120 -7.33 -3.20 -6.23
N ASP A 121 -7.04 -3.71 -5.03
CA ASP A 121 -7.84 -3.63 -3.80
C ASP A 121 -6.85 -3.66 -2.63
N SER A 122 -6.37 -2.48 -2.25
CA SER A 122 -5.20 -2.31 -1.36
C SER A 122 -5.41 -2.78 0.07
N ASP A 123 -6.67 -2.81 0.54
CA ASP A 123 -7.03 -3.27 1.89
C ASP A 123 -7.74 -4.63 1.91
N ASP A 124 -7.93 -5.23 0.71
CA ASP A 124 -8.54 -6.56 0.53
C ASP A 124 -10.00 -6.66 1.03
N ASP A 125 -10.75 -5.55 1.10
CA ASP A 125 -12.16 -5.57 1.57
C ASP A 125 -13.14 -6.08 0.51
N GLY A 126 -12.77 -5.95 -0.78
CA GLY A 126 -13.53 -6.42 -1.95
C GLY A 126 -14.08 -5.29 -2.83
N LEU A 127 -13.92 -4.02 -2.47
CA LEU A 127 -13.99 -2.88 -3.38
C LEU A 127 -12.61 -2.68 -4.03
N SER A 128 -12.53 -2.08 -5.21
CA SER A 128 -11.24 -1.61 -5.72
C SER A 128 -10.96 -0.20 -5.21
N ASP A 129 -9.68 0.18 -5.13
CA ASP A 129 -9.26 1.53 -4.71
C ASP A 129 -9.98 2.60 -5.55
N GLY A 130 -10.14 2.34 -6.85
CA GLY A 130 -10.90 3.18 -7.76
C GLY A 130 -12.41 3.25 -7.48
N GLU A 131 -13.07 2.12 -7.18
CA GLU A 131 -14.49 2.10 -6.79
C GLU A 131 -14.69 2.86 -5.48
N GLU A 132 -13.84 2.65 -4.51
CA GLU A 132 -13.86 3.35 -3.23
C GLU A 132 -13.74 4.85 -3.43
N ARG A 133 -12.71 5.28 -4.12
CA ARG A 133 -12.44 6.70 -4.32
C ARG A 133 -13.46 7.42 -5.19
N LEU A 134 -13.89 6.81 -6.30
CA LEU A 134 -14.70 7.46 -7.34
C LEU A 134 -16.20 7.32 -7.11
N ASP A 135 -16.64 6.18 -6.58
CA ASP A 135 -18.04 5.84 -6.47
C ASP A 135 -18.58 5.94 -5.04
N HIS A 136 -17.79 5.57 -4.04
CA HIS A 136 -18.23 5.46 -2.64
C HIS A 136 -17.62 6.52 -1.74
N GLY A 137 -16.40 6.94 -2.00
CA GLY A 137 -15.68 7.95 -1.26
C GLY A 137 -15.02 7.40 0.02
N THR A 138 -14.95 6.08 0.15
CA THR A 138 -14.26 5.37 1.22
C THR A 138 -12.73 5.47 1.08
N ASP A 139 -11.98 4.93 2.02
CA ASP A 139 -10.51 5.00 2.06
C ASP A 139 -9.94 3.64 1.64
N GLY A 140 -9.35 3.55 0.45
CA GLY A 140 -8.78 2.33 -0.12
C GLY A 140 -7.63 1.67 0.68
N MET A 141 -7.36 2.15 1.88
CA MET A 141 -6.41 1.55 2.82
C MET A 141 -7.07 1.17 4.15
N ASP A 142 -8.38 1.38 4.28
CA ASP A 142 -9.14 1.08 5.49
C ASP A 142 -10.41 0.29 5.14
N PRO A 143 -10.41 -1.02 5.37
CA PRO A 143 -11.49 -1.90 4.94
C PRO A 143 -12.84 -1.67 5.65
N ASP A 144 -12.91 -0.74 6.61
CA ASP A 144 -14.06 -0.47 7.46
C ASP A 144 -14.00 0.99 7.93
N SER A 145 -14.49 1.90 7.05
CA SER A 145 -14.31 3.36 7.17
C SER A 145 -14.92 4.00 8.43
N ASP A 146 -15.92 3.39 9.06
CA ASP A 146 -16.54 3.88 10.30
C ASP A 146 -16.28 3.00 11.53
N ASN A 147 -15.58 1.88 11.31
CA ASN A 147 -15.11 0.97 12.35
C ASN A 147 -16.22 0.27 13.14
N ASP A 148 -17.33 -0.08 12.48
CA ASP A 148 -18.44 -0.78 13.11
C ASP A 148 -18.36 -2.31 12.98
N GLY A 149 -17.37 -2.83 12.20
CA GLY A 149 -17.13 -4.24 11.94
C GLY A 149 -17.79 -4.81 10.70
N LEU A 150 -18.48 -3.97 9.97
CA LEU A 150 -19.02 -4.31 8.65
C LEU A 150 -18.13 -3.62 7.62
N ASN A 151 -17.34 -4.35 6.85
CA ASN A 151 -16.46 -3.73 5.87
C ASN A 151 -17.24 -2.99 4.77
N ASP A 152 -16.62 -1.97 4.16
CA ASP A 152 -17.21 -1.05 3.20
C ASP A 152 -17.88 -1.78 2.03
N TYR A 153 -17.27 -2.86 1.50
CA TYR A 153 -17.88 -3.70 0.48
C TYR A 153 -19.21 -4.32 0.92
N ARG A 154 -19.28 -4.87 2.14
CA ARG A 154 -20.49 -5.48 2.67
C ARG A 154 -21.58 -4.43 2.84
N GLU A 155 -21.23 -3.27 3.31
CA GLU A 155 -22.12 -2.15 3.48
C GLU A 155 -22.71 -1.69 2.15
N VAL A 156 -21.86 -1.30 1.22
CA VAL A 156 -22.27 -0.74 -0.07
C VAL A 156 -22.98 -1.76 -0.95
N ILE A 157 -22.47 -3.00 -1.02
CA ILE A 157 -22.92 -4.00 -2.02
C ILE A 157 -23.95 -4.97 -1.45
N THR A 158 -23.85 -5.31 -0.16
CA THR A 158 -24.69 -6.38 0.41
C THR A 158 -25.85 -5.83 1.21
N PHE A 159 -25.61 -4.87 2.09
CA PHE A 159 -26.60 -4.38 3.04
C PHE A 159 -27.19 -3.03 2.62
N ASP A 160 -26.50 -2.27 1.77
CA ASP A 160 -26.87 -0.91 1.34
C ASP A 160 -27.01 0.02 2.55
N THR A 161 -26.00 -0.07 3.45
CA THR A 161 -25.78 0.80 4.60
C THR A 161 -24.81 1.94 4.23
N ASP A 162 -24.54 2.85 5.15
CA ASP A 162 -23.70 4.03 4.94
C ASP A 162 -22.29 3.79 5.56
N PRO A 163 -21.24 3.52 4.75
CA PRO A 163 -19.90 3.17 5.24
C PRO A 163 -19.17 4.28 6.02
N TRP A 164 -19.86 5.38 6.29
CA TRP A 164 -19.38 6.49 7.12
C TRP A 164 -20.20 6.68 8.40
N ASN A 165 -21.14 5.80 8.66
CA ASN A 165 -22.05 5.94 9.78
C ASN A 165 -22.29 4.59 10.44
N TRP A 166 -21.57 4.31 11.48
CA TRP A 166 -21.56 3.06 12.25
C TRP A 166 -22.93 2.49 12.61
N ASP A 167 -23.99 3.30 12.57
CA ASP A 167 -25.38 2.98 12.82
C ASP A 167 -26.26 3.67 11.77
N THR A 168 -26.51 2.99 10.66
CA THR A 168 -27.19 3.57 9.48
C THR A 168 -28.64 4.00 9.78
N ASP A 169 -29.34 3.31 10.64
CA ASP A 169 -30.78 3.58 10.91
C ASP A 169 -31.04 4.40 12.18
N GLY A 170 -30.00 4.58 13.03
CA GLY A 170 -30.06 5.37 14.25
C GLY A 170 -30.79 4.65 15.39
N GLY A 171 -30.78 3.33 15.38
CA GLY A 171 -31.40 2.48 16.39
C GLY A 171 -30.58 2.35 17.66
N GLY A 172 -29.29 2.65 17.58
CA GLY A 172 -28.36 2.61 18.67
C GLY A 172 -27.57 1.29 18.76
N VAL A 173 -27.61 0.47 17.72
CA VAL A 173 -26.75 -0.72 17.54
C VAL A 173 -25.99 -0.52 16.25
N GLY A 174 -24.69 -0.81 16.20
CA GLY A 174 -23.87 -0.66 14.99
C GLY A 174 -24.23 -1.70 13.93
N ASP A 175 -24.14 -1.32 12.64
CA ASP A 175 -24.53 -2.14 11.50
C ASP A 175 -23.81 -3.50 11.52
N GLY A 176 -22.50 -3.51 11.88
CA GLY A 176 -21.72 -4.73 12.03
C GLY A 176 -22.22 -5.67 13.14
N VAL A 177 -22.60 -5.10 14.28
CA VAL A 177 -23.18 -5.89 15.39
C VAL A 177 -24.54 -6.45 14.98
N GLU A 178 -25.38 -5.64 14.33
CA GLU A 178 -26.68 -6.10 13.86
C GLU A 178 -26.58 -7.27 12.88
N VAL A 179 -25.63 -7.16 11.92
CA VAL A 179 -25.45 -8.18 10.88
C VAL A 179 -24.78 -9.45 11.42
N ASP A 180 -23.69 -9.33 12.17
CA ASP A 180 -22.80 -10.45 12.48
C ASP A 180 -23.08 -11.06 13.87
N VAL A 181 -23.71 -10.31 14.77
CA VAL A 181 -23.98 -10.76 16.15
C VAL A 181 -25.48 -10.94 16.39
N ASP A 182 -26.29 -9.91 16.15
CA ASP A 182 -27.71 -9.91 16.52
C ASP A 182 -28.62 -10.47 15.43
N GLU A 183 -28.10 -10.62 14.19
CA GLU A 183 -28.88 -11.06 13.02
C GLU A 183 -30.13 -10.18 12.78
N THR A 184 -30.05 -8.88 13.10
CA THR A 184 -31.06 -7.84 12.86
C THR A 184 -30.84 -7.15 11.51
N ASN A 185 -31.61 -6.15 11.18
CA ASN A 185 -31.50 -5.46 9.89
C ASN A 185 -30.98 -4.05 10.08
N PRO A 186 -29.72 -3.75 9.68
CA PRO A 186 -29.03 -2.48 9.91
C PRO A 186 -29.69 -1.26 9.24
N LYS A 187 -30.94 -1.41 8.77
CA LYS A 187 -31.76 -0.35 8.18
C LYS A 187 -33.13 -0.27 8.84
N ASN A 188 -33.32 -0.84 10.03
CA ASN A 188 -34.61 -0.87 10.70
C ASN A 188 -34.48 -0.79 12.23
N ALA A 189 -34.21 0.37 12.76
CA ALA A 189 -34.13 0.70 14.19
C ALA A 189 -35.22 0.11 15.11
N ALA A 190 -36.20 -0.61 14.56
CA ALA A 190 -37.29 -1.19 15.34
C ALA A 190 -37.08 -2.67 15.67
N ASP A 191 -36.15 -3.35 15.04
CA ASP A 191 -35.75 -4.72 15.34
C ASP A 191 -34.39 -4.82 16.02
N ASP A 192 -33.72 -3.70 16.24
CA ASP A 192 -32.54 -3.62 17.05
C ASP A 192 -32.79 -4.28 18.40
N ASN A 193 -31.88 -5.14 18.78
CA ASN A 193 -32.00 -5.84 20.04
C ASN A 193 -31.69 -4.92 21.20
N THR A 194 -32.50 -3.86 21.32
CA THR A 194 -32.53 -3.00 22.52
C THR A 194 -33.07 -3.82 23.69
N ALA A 195 -32.41 -4.96 23.98
CA ALA A 195 -32.72 -5.78 25.11
C ALA A 195 -32.55 -4.94 26.37
N ALA A 196 -33.66 -4.33 26.76
CA ALA A 196 -33.98 -3.72 28.02
C ALA A 196 -32.68 -3.32 28.83
N ASN A 197 -32.13 -2.16 28.53
CA ASN A 197 -31.03 -1.45 29.17
C ASN A 197 -29.68 -1.46 28.42
N ASP A 198 -29.64 -1.20 27.16
CA ASP A 198 -28.48 -0.69 26.46
C ASP A 198 -28.70 0.82 26.29
N ASP A 199 -28.12 1.65 27.16
CA ASP A 199 -28.50 3.07 27.29
C ASP A 199 -27.65 3.97 26.36
N ASP A 200 -26.49 3.51 25.86
CA ASP A 200 -25.61 4.22 24.94
C ASP A 200 -25.59 3.64 23.51
N GLY A 201 -26.08 2.40 23.34
CA GLY A 201 -26.33 1.79 22.05
C GLY A 201 -25.12 1.13 21.39
N ASP A 202 -24.13 0.73 22.16
CA ASP A 202 -22.88 0.13 21.68
C ASP A 202 -22.97 -1.40 21.46
N GLY A 203 -24.13 -2.02 21.82
CA GLY A 203 -24.38 -3.45 21.70
C GLY A 203 -24.21 -4.25 23.00
N LEU A 204 -23.58 -3.70 24.03
CA LEU A 204 -23.62 -4.30 25.38
C LEU A 204 -24.87 -3.82 26.11
N THR A 205 -25.48 -4.72 26.91
CA THR A 205 -26.49 -4.27 27.87
C THR A 205 -25.81 -3.67 29.11
N ASN A 206 -26.46 -2.72 29.79
CA ASN A 206 -25.93 -2.13 31.03
C ASN A 206 -25.50 -3.21 32.07
N GLY A 207 -26.10 -4.38 32.00
CA GLY A 207 -25.73 -5.53 32.85
C GLY A 207 -24.47 -6.24 32.38
N GLU A 208 -24.19 -6.29 31.08
CA GLU A 208 -22.93 -6.81 30.51
C GLU A 208 -21.81 -5.81 30.74
N GLU A 209 -22.08 -4.52 30.60
CA GLU A 209 -21.14 -3.44 30.90
C GLU A 209 -20.69 -3.46 32.37
N GLU A 210 -21.60 -3.73 33.34
CA GLU A 210 -21.20 -3.95 34.74
C GLU A 210 -20.20 -5.13 34.88
N VAL A 211 -20.31 -6.14 34.01
CA VAL A 211 -19.39 -7.30 34.00
C VAL A 211 -18.05 -6.95 33.36
N TYR A 212 -18.03 -6.21 32.26
CA TYR A 212 -16.80 -5.81 31.55
C TYR A 212 -16.14 -4.60 32.21
N GLY A 213 -16.91 -3.76 32.92
CA GLY A 213 -16.42 -2.59 33.64
C GLY A 213 -16.41 -1.32 32.80
N THR A 214 -17.22 -1.31 31.74
CA THR A 214 -17.48 -0.17 30.86
C THR A 214 -18.55 0.78 31.45
N ASP A 215 -18.78 1.93 30.83
CA ASP A 215 -19.72 2.96 31.30
C ASP A 215 -21.00 2.90 30.47
N PRO A 216 -22.18 2.50 31.04
CA PRO A 216 -23.45 2.35 30.33
C PRO A 216 -24.03 3.63 29.66
N ASP A 217 -23.38 4.74 29.78
CA ASP A 217 -23.76 6.01 29.14
C ASP A 217 -22.68 6.47 28.11
N ASP A 218 -21.60 5.66 27.85
CA ASP A 218 -20.49 6.01 26.99
C ASP A 218 -20.11 4.80 26.09
N PRO A 219 -20.43 4.84 24.79
CA PRO A 219 -20.27 3.71 23.87
C PRO A 219 -18.83 3.32 23.55
N ASP A 220 -17.84 4.09 24.07
CA ASP A 220 -16.41 3.90 23.88
C ASP A 220 -15.70 4.32 25.17
N SER A 221 -15.72 3.43 26.17
CA SER A 221 -15.32 3.73 27.56
C SER A 221 -13.88 4.14 27.74
N ASP A 222 -12.98 3.81 26.81
CA ASP A 222 -11.55 4.14 26.89
C ASP A 222 -11.10 5.17 25.86
N ASP A 223 -12.02 5.66 25.02
CA ASP A 223 -11.81 6.71 24.02
C ASP A 223 -10.77 6.32 22.92
N ASP A 224 -10.66 5.05 22.54
CA ASP A 224 -9.71 4.62 21.51
C ASP A 224 -10.30 4.68 20.09
N GLY A 225 -11.62 4.71 19.95
CA GLY A 225 -12.37 4.81 18.71
C GLY A 225 -13.11 3.50 18.33
N LEU A 226 -12.96 2.44 19.11
CA LEU A 226 -13.77 1.23 19.00
C LEU A 226 -14.90 1.28 20.03
N PRO A 227 -16.14 0.96 19.67
CA PRO A 227 -17.20 0.80 20.66
C PRO A 227 -16.97 -0.43 21.57
N ASP A 228 -17.34 -0.31 22.87
CA ASP A 228 -17.10 -1.36 23.86
C ASP A 228 -17.70 -2.71 23.45
N GLY A 229 -18.92 -2.72 22.89
CA GLY A 229 -19.56 -3.93 22.40
C GLY A 229 -18.84 -4.54 21.20
N TYR A 230 -18.27 -3.70 20.35
CA TYR A 230 -17.47 -4.16 19.22
C TYR A 230 -16.16 -4.80 19.67
N GLU A 231 -15.48 -4.21 20.66
CA GLU A 231 -14.27 -4.78 21.22
C GLU A 231 -14.51 -6.14 21.86
N VAL A 232 -15.59 -6.27 22.64
CA VAL A 232 -15.93 -7.53 23.31
C VAL A 232 -16.27 -8.63 22.31
N ASP A 233 -17.09 -8.32 21.30
CA ASP A 233 -17.73 -9.35 20.47
C ASP A 233 -16.94 -9.65 19.18
N ILE A 234 -16.17 -8.70 18.65
CA ILE A 234 -15.50 -8.80 17.34
C ILE A 234 -13.97 -8.75 17.46
N VAL A 235 -13.44 -7.72 18.10
CA VAL A 235 -11.98 -7.52 18.22
C VAL A 235 -11.39 -8.45 19.29
N GLU A 236 -12.19 -8.79 20.30
CA GLU A 236 -11.79 -9.55 21.49
C GLU A 236 -10.72 -8.80 22.33
N SER A 237 -10.71 -7.45 22.28
CA SER A 237 -9.87 -6.57 23.10
C SER A 237 -10.50 -6.28 24.48
N ASP A 238 -9.82 -5.47 25.31
CA ASP A 238 -10.30 -5.07 26.62
C ASP A 238 -10.91 -3.66 26.54
N PRO A 239 -12.25 -3.48 26.47
CA PRO A 239 -12.95 -2.23 26.21
C PRO A 239 -12.74 -1.14 27.29
N THR A 240 -11.85 -1.38 28.21
CA THR A 240 -11.44 -0.40 29.24
C THR A 240 -10.00 0.05 29.08
N LYS A 241 -9.35 -0.33 27.97
CA LYS A 241 -7.94 -0.01 27.73
C LYS A 241 -7.68 0.26 26.25
N SER A 242 -7.56 1.46 25.87
CA SER A 242 -7.19 1.92 24.52
C SER A 242 -5.92 1.29 23.90
N ASP A 243 -5.26 0.41 24.62
CA ASP A 243 -4.06 -0.36 24.28
C ASP A 243 -4.07 -1.59 25.20
N THR A 244 -4.68 -2.67 24.73
CA THR A 244 -4.98 -3.83 25.57
C THR A 244 -3.71 -4.55 26.04
N ASP A 245 -2.70 -4.71 25.19
CA ASP A 245 -1.46 -5.43 25.50
C ASP A 245 -0.29 -4.55 25.92
N GLY A 246 -0.42 -3.21 25.74
CA GLY A 246 0.51 -2.22 26.27
C GLY A 246 1.75 -2.00 25.44
N ASP A 247 1.65 -2.12 24.14
CA ASP A 247 2.76 -1.99 23.20
C ASP A 247 2.95 -0.58 22.60
N ASP A 248 2.07 0.38 22.97
CA ASP A 248 2.00 1.76 22.48
C ASP A 248 1.29 1.92 21.09
N LEU A 249 0.57 0.91 20.61
CA LEU A 249 -0.52 1.06 19.62
C LEU A 249 -1.87 1.02 20.34
N THR A 250 -2.88 1.65 19.79
CA THR A 250 -4.26 1.48 20.28
C THR A 250 -4.89 0.29 19.59
N ASP A 251 -5.89 -0.33 20.22
CA ASP A 251 -6.58 -1.49 19.67
C ASP A 251 -7.19 -1.18 18.29
N LEU A 252 -7.72 0.05 18.11
CA LEU A 252 -8.16 0.55 16.81
C LEU A 252 -7.04 0.54 15.75
N VAL A 253 -5.86 1.05 16.09
CA VAL A 253 -4.72 1.10 15.14
C VAL A 253 -4.27 -0.31 14.78
N GLU A 254 -4.25 -1.21 15.74
CA GLU A 254 -3.88 -2.60 15.51
C GLU A 254 -4.89 -3.33 14.62
N TRP A 255 -6.17 -3.12 14.90
CA TRP A 255 -7.24 -3.74 14.15
C TRP A 255 -7.31 -3.27 12.69
N ASN A 256 -7.23 -1.95 12.43
CA ASN A 256 -7.51 -1.37 11.13
C ASN A 256 -6.30 -0.95 10.31
N ILE A 257 -5.15 -0.67 10.93
CA ILE A 257 -4.02 -0.08 10.21
C ILE A 257 -2.86 -1.06 10.10
N THR A 258 -2.44 -1.64 11.22
CA THR A 258 -1.29 -2.55 11.22
C THR A 258 -1.69 -4.02 11.02
N ASN A 259 -2.98 -4.34 11.15
CA ASN A 259 -3.51 -5.70 11.15
C ASN A 259 -2.78 -6.62 12.14
N THR A 260 -2.28 -6.05 13.22
CA THR A 260 -1.69 -6.77 14.35
C THR A 260 -2.77 -7.25 15.30
N ASN A 261 -2.40 -7.97 16.34
CA ASN A 261 -3.39 -8.51 17.28
C ASN A 261 -3.40 -7.70 18.57
N PRO A 262 -4.47 -6.95 18.91
CA PRO A 262 -4.59 -6.11 20.11
C PRO A 262 -4.30 -6.81 21.45
N ASN A 263 -4.20 -8.12 21.45
CA ASN A 263 -3.88 -8.93 22.63
C ASN A 263 -2.45 -9.48 22.61
N ASN A 264 -1.60 -9.07 21.67
CA ASN A 264 -0.27 -9.65 21.51
C ASN A 264 0.77 -8.64 21.06
N ALA A 265 1.40 -7.96 21.97
CA ALA A 265 2.39 -6.89 21.80
C ALA A 265 3.61 -7.19 20.88
N ASP A 266 3.68 -8.33 20.23
CA ASP A 266 4.77 -8.78 19.35
C ASP A 266 4.17 -9.83 18.40
N SER A 267 3.60 -9.36 17.32
CA SER A 267 2.76 -10.17 16.43
C SER A 267 3.53 -11.20 15.62
N ASP A 268 4.77 -10.91 15.22
CA ASP A 268 5.62 -11.80 14.43
C ASP A 268 6.62 -12.62 15.29
N GLY A 269 6.82 -12.23 16.55
CA GLY A 269 7.59 -12.99 17.54
C GLY A 269 9.10 -12.77 17.49
N ASP A 270 9.55 -11.65 16.94
CA ASP A 270 10.97 -11.33 16.81
C ASP A 270 11.59 -10.69 18.07
N LEU A 271 10.74 -10.29 19.05
CA LEU A 271 11.03 -9.60 20.31
C LEU A 271 11.15 -8.06 20.21
N LEU A 272 10.79 -7.47 19.11
CA LEU A 272 10.43 -6.08 19.00
C LEU A 272 8.89 -6.01 19.16
N ASN A 273 8.34 -4.97 19.74
CA ASN A 273 6.88 -4.89 19.83
C ASN A 273 6.32 -4.10 18.65
N ASP A 274 5.06 -4.40 18.28
CA ASP A 274 4.40 -3.84 17.10
C ASP A 274 4.41 -2.30 17.12
N GLY A 275 4.22 -1.69 18.30
CA GLY A 275 4.30 -0.24 18.47
C GLY A 275 5.70 0.35 18.34
N GLU A 276 6.75 -0.34 18.77
CA GLU A 276 8.14 0.07 18.50
C GLU A 276 8.45 -0.01 17.02
N GLU A 277 7.96 -1.01 16.33
CA GLU A 277 8.13 -1.22 14.89
C GLU A 277 7.43 -0.12 14.11
N ASN A 278 6.14 0.04 14.28
CA ASN A 278 5.35 1.03 13.56
C ASN A 278 5.79 2.48 13.84
N ASN A 279 6.08 2.84 15.10
CA ASN A 279 6.27 4.24 15.50
C ASN A 279 7.73 4.70 15.53
N THR A 280 8.70 3.78 15.67
CA THR A 280 10.10 4.12 15.92
C THR A 280 11.04 3.62 14.83
N TYR A 281 10.92 2.37 14.43
CA TYR A 281 11.86 1.72 13.51
C TYR A 281 11.33 1.67 12.09
N LEU A 282 10.01 1.77 11.91
CA LEU A 282 9.29 1.68 10.63
C LEU A 282 9.53 0.34 9.93
N THR A 283 9.67 -0.71 10.72
CA THR A 283 9.70 -2.11 10.29
C THR A 283 8.26 -2.66 10.20
N ASP A 284 8.10 -3.80 9.58
CA ASP A 284 6.80 -4.46 9.41
C ASP A 284 6.49 -5.34 10.63
N PRO A 285 5.49 -5.01 11.49
CA PRO A 285 5.18 -5.76 12.70
C PRO A 285 4.61 -7.17 12.44
N LEU A 286 4.48 -7.57 11.18
CA LEU A 286 4.06 -8.92 10.77
C LEU A 286 5.18 -9.72 10.08
N ASP A 287 6.36 -9.12 9.89
CA ASP A 287 7.52 -9.79 9.27
C ASP A 287 8.78 -9.64 10.15
N PRO A 288 9.24 -10.71 10.81
CA PRO A 288 10.36 -10.64 11.75
C PRO A 288 11.72 -10.30 11.12
N ASP A 289 11.78 -10.00 9.81
CA ASP A 289 12.98 -9.72 9.00
C ASP A 289 12.55 -8.84 7.83
N THR A 290 12.20 -7.58 8.14
CA THR A 290 11.54 -6.63 7.21
C THR A 290 12.29 -6.42 5.90
N ASP A 291 13.63 -6.41 5.91
CA ASP A 291 14.43 -6.21 4.69
C ASP A 291 14.86 -7.51 4.00
N GLY A 292 14.62 -8.67 4.63
CA GLY A 292 14.80 -10.00 4.06
C GLY A 292 16.26 -10.46 3.98
N ASP A 293 17.17 -9.90 4.79
CA ASP A 293 18.60 -10.23 4.78
C ASP A 293 18.96 -11.47 5.60
N GLY A 294 18.03 -11.93 6.47
CA GLY A 294 18.14 -13.11 7.32
C GLY A 294 18.52 -12.81 8.77
N LEU A 295 18.59 -11.55 9.16
CA LEU A 295 18.59 -11.09 10.54
C LEU A 295 17.15 -10.71 10.93
N HIS A 296 16.82 -10.75 12.19
CA HIS A 296 15.52 -10.27 12.68
C HIS A 296 15.64 -8.80 13.07
N ASP A 297 14.61 -8.03 12.90
CA ASP A 297 14.58 -6.59 13.13
C ASP A 297 15.06 -6.23 14.54
N LYS A 298 14.61 -6.95 15.55
CA LYS A 298 15.09 -6.80 16.94
C LYS A 298 16.58 -6.96 17.08
N TYR A 299 17.18 -7.92 16.37
CA TYR A 299 18.62 -8.12 16.41
C TYR A 299 19.37 -6.92 15.82
N GLU A 300 18.88 -6.38 14.73
CA GLU A 300 19.49 -5.25 14.06
C GLU A 300 19.37 -3.96 14.88
N VAL A 301 18.20 -3.70 15.45
CA VAL A 301 17.96 -2.58 16.37
C VAL A 301 18.88 -2.62 17.60
N ASP A 302 19.18 -3.80 18.14
CA ASP A 302 20.04 -3.94 19.32
C ASP A 302 21.54 -3.80 19.02
N TYR A 303 21.94 -3.82 17.75
CA TYR A 303 23.34 -3.70 17.35
C TYR A 303 23.59 -2.37 16.60
N ASP A 304 24.44 -1.50 17.18
CA ASP A 304 24.83 -0.22 16.59
C ASP A 304 25.40 -0.39 15.16
N GLY A 305 24.69 0.15 14.18
CA GLY A 305 25.16 0.27 12.81
C GLY A 305 24.49 -0.71 11.83
N ILE A 306 23.53 -1.49 12.27
CA ILE A 306 22.65 -2.28 11.41
C ILE A 306 21.32 -1.55 11.30
N ASP A 307 20.82 -1.39 10.09
CA ASP A 307 19.55 -0.71 9.78
C ASP A 307 18.53 -1.79 9.36
N PRO A 308 17.43 -2.02 10.11
CA PRO A 308 16.46 -3.07 9.81
C PRO A 308 15.65 -2.84 8.52
N LEU A 309 15.98 -1.80 7.78
CA LEU A 309 15.36 -1.49 6.48
C LEU A 309 16.38 -1.52 5.32
N ASP A 310 17.65 -1.87 5.58
CA ASP A 310 18.71 -1.89 4.56
C ASP A 310 19.44 -3.26 4.56
N PRO A 311 19.11 -4.16 3.63
CA PRO A 311 19.62 -5.53 3.60
C PRO A 311 21.14 -5.65 3.39
N ASP A 312 21.84 -4.54 3.23
CA ASP A 312 23.29 -4.46 3.03
C ASP A 312 23.99 -3.68 4.17
N SER A 313 23.29 -3.33 5.27
CA SER A 313 23.78 -2.45 6.33
C SER A 313 24.91 -3.05 7.18
N ASP A 314 25.11 -4.37 7.14
CA ASP A 314 26.16 -5.11 7.85
C ASP A 314 27.44 -5.36 6.99
N ASP A 315 27.47 -4.90 5.73
CA ASP A 315 28.56 -5.10 4.75
C ASP A 315 29.72 -4.04 4.82
#